data_9c861755ff9924738c0f2c2c8b7eac11
#
_entry.id   9c861755ff9924738c0f2c2c8b7eac11
#
_cell.length_a   1.000
_cell.length_b   1.000
_cell.length_c   1.000
_cell.angle_alpha   90.00
_cell.angle_beta   90.00
_cell.angle_gamma   90.00
#
_symmetry.space_group_name_H-M   'P 1'
#
loop_
_entity.id
_entity.type
_entity.pdbx_description
1 polymer ?
#
loop_
_entity_poly.entity_id
_entity_poly.type
_entity_poly.pdbx_seq_one_letter_code
_entity_poly.pdbx_strand_id
1 'polypeptide(L)'
;MSISNHHRPTGVLGHLLLILLVSGSAFAARDPAIFTSGENGYDTFRIPALVEAADGTLLAFAEGRLEGRGDAGDIDLVLRRSSDGGDTWSDLEVVWDDGANTCGNPCPVLDAETGTIHLLATRNLGHDHESEIIAGTSEGTRTVWVITSDDHGATWNTPREITSTAKRPDWTWYATGPGNGIQLRSGPKAGRLLIPCDHIEVDTRHYYSHCIASDDHGKTWKIVGRTPSHQVNECAVAELEDGSLLLNMRNYDRSKRARAISRSTDGGDTWSVVSRDPTLPEPICQASMVASDGGRVLVFSNPADPSGRNTMTIRRSRDGGRTWSKGNVLHAGPSAYSSLATIGGLEGLAGFACLYEAGKEHPYEEIRFRRINRRMLGLDRDHGWVADDWTELLVPGSLDGWHTLPGGNWTWNDGVLEGRITKDDPRHGLLVTDREYDDFEAILSFRITTGDSGFYHRVEELGDAIGVSGFQAEIDPTPEVGGLYETRGRGWVIKPDPSMIEELRSRCGEWLEMRVRAVGGDVDVFVDGYPTASLRDDSGRRRGRLALQLHANMDVEVDFRSLRIRRIEPKIHPPKE
;
A
#
# COMPACT_ATOMS: atom_id res chain seq x y z
N MET A 1 -77.66 -58.33 13.86
CA MET A 1 -78.11 -57.32 12.91
C MET A 1 -77.66 -55.94 13.48
N SER A 2 -76.63 -55.42 13.01
CA SER A 2 -76.33 -54.00 13.14
C SER A 2 -75.03 -53.71 12.37
N ILE A 3 -75.08 -52.80 11.44
CA ILE A 3 -74.04 -52.42 10.54
C ILE A 3 -73.34 -51.20 11.17
N SER A 4 -72.07 -51.34 11.41
CA SER A 4 -71.25 -50.25 11.90
C SER A 4 -70.53 -49.52 10.75
N ASN A 5 -70.76 -48.24 10.59
CA ASN A 5 -70.03 -47.36 9.66
C ASN A 5 -68.75 -46.86 10.31
N HIS A 6 -67.61 -47.11 9.68
CA HIS A 6 -66.32 -46.48 10.04
C HIS A 6 -66.13 -45.17 9.30
N HIS A 7 -66.08 -44.10 10.01
CA HIS A 7 -65.46 -42.80 9.55
C HIS A 7 -63.97 -42.80 9.85
N ARG A 8 -63.15 -42.63 8.82
CA ARG A 8 -61.72 -42.26 8.96
C ARG A 8 -61.59 -40.74 8.98
N PRO A 9 -60.80 -40.16 9.90
CA PRO A 9 -60.40 -38.77 9.78
C PRO A 9 -59.13 -38.68 8.93
N THR A 10 -59.13 -37.79 7.94
CA THR A 10 -57.98 -37.38 7.14
C THR A 10 -57.14 -36.43 7.97
N GLY A 11 -55.95 -36.90 8.35
CA GLY A 11 -54.93 -36.07 9.01
C GLY A 11 -54.20 -35.20 7.99
N VAL A 12 -54.30 -33.91 8.10
CA VAL A 12 -53.46 -32.91 7.40
C VAL A 12 -52.13 -32.84 8.14
N LEU A 13 -51.06 -33.35 7.53
CA LEU A 13 -49.68 -33.17 8.00
C LEU A 13 -49.24 -31.74 7.68
N GLY A 14 -49.29 -30.84 8.66
CA GLY A 14 -48.65 -29.53 8.57
C GLY A 14 -47.14 -29.69 8.66
N HIS A 15 -46.42 -29.45 7.54
CA HIS A 15 -44.96 -29.34 7.56
C HIS A 15 -44.62 -27.98 8.19
N LEU A 16 -44.12 -28.00 9.41
CA LEU A 16 -43.52 -26.83 10.08
C LEU A 16 -42.13 -26.64 9.46
N LEU A 17 -42.01 -25.69 8.56
CA LEU A 17 -40.71 -25.27 7.99
C LEU A 17 -40.01 -24.46 9.05
N LEU A 18 -39.06 -25.03 9.76
CA LEU A 18 -38.17 -24.36 10.70
C LEU A 18 -37.17 -23.56 9.90
N ILE A 19 -37.43 -22.27 9.65
CA ILE A 19 -36.46 -21.35 9.08
C ILE A 19 -35.43 -21.04 10.20
N LEU A 20 -34.29 -21.71 10.17
CA LEU A 20 -33.11 -21.31 10.90
C LEU A 20 -32.60 -20.01 10.27
N LEU A 21 -32.95 -18.88 10.88
CA LEU A 21 -32.24 -17.62 10.67
C LEU A 21 -30.83 -17.78 11.24
N VAL A 22 -29.90 -18.24 10.44
CA VAL A 22 -28.47 -18.05 10.70
C VAL A 22 -28.20 -16.56 10.51
N SER A 23 -28.21 -15.83 11.63
CA SER A 23 -27.64 -14.47 11.64
C SER A 23 -26.14 -14.63 11.41
N GLY A 24 -25.74 -14.61 10.14
CA GLY A 24 -24.36 -14.44 9.75
C GLY A 24 -23.91 -13.05 10.18
N SER A 25 -23.31 -12.96 11.36
CA SER A 25 -22.42 -11.85 11.66
C SER A 25 -21.33 -11.90 10.60
N ALA A 26 -21.35 -10.97 9.66
CA ALA A 26 -20.22 -10.76 8.77
C ALA A 26 -19.03 -10.38 9.67
N PHE A 27 -18.23 -11.36 10.04
CA PHE A 27 -16.89 -11.11 10.56
C PHE A 27 -16.15 -10.43 9.40
N ALA A 28 -15.90 -9.13 9.53
CA ALA A 28 -14.88 -8.50 8.70
C ALA A 28 -13.64 -9.38 8.77
N ALA A 29 -13.12 -9.81 7.63
CA ALA A 29 -11.96 -10.68 7.60
C ALA A 29 -10.84 -10.01 8.42
N ARG A 30 -10.32 -10.74 9.41
CA ARG A 30 -9.27 -10.25 10.29
C ARG A 30 -7.99 -10.18 9.46
N ASP A 31 -7.27 -9.07 9.55
CA ASP A 31 -5.95 -8.95 8.89
C ASP A 31 -5.06 -10.13 9.29
N PRO A 32 -4.37 -10.79 8.34
CA PRO A 32 -3.55 -11.96 8.65
C PRO A 32 -2.43 -11.61 9.64
N ALA A 33 -2.20 -12.49 10.62
CA ALA A 33 -1.03 -12.43 11.48
C ALA A 33 0.17 -12.98 10.70
N ILE A 34 1.21 -12.16 10.57
CA ILE A 34 2.46 -12.57 9.90
C ILE A 34 3.43 -13.15 10.92
N PHE A 35 3.41 -12.62 12.15
CA PHE A 35 4.14 -13.18 13.28
C PHE A 35 3.18 -13.31 14.46
N THR A 36 3.17 -14.47 15.09
CA THR A 36 2.34 -14.77 16.27
C THR A 36 3.25 -15.09 17.46
N SER A 37 3.12 -14.35 18.55
CA SER A 37 3.90 -14.59 19.77
C SER A 37 3.63 -15.99 20.32
N GLY A 38 4.69 -16.66 20.78
CA GLY A 38 4.67 -18.07 21.21
C GLY A 38 4.89 -19.09 20.07
N GLU A 39 5.07 -18.65 18.82
CA GLU A 39 5.33 -19.53 17.68
C GLU A 39 6.79 -19.46 17.21
N ASN A 40 7.22 -20.44 16.39
CA ASN A 40 8.55 -20.52 15.77
C ASN A 40 9.73 -20.45 16.76
N GLY A 41 9.53 -20.79 18.02
CA GLY A 41 10.57 -20.78 19.05
C GLY A 41 10.76 -19.45 19.78
N TYR A 42 10.03 -18.41 19.43
CA TYR A 42 10.08 -17.10 20.07
C TYR A 42 8.89 -16.86 21.00
N ASP A 43 9.16 -16.33 22.20
CA ASP A 43 8.10 -15.92 23.13
C ASP A 43 7.28 -14.76 22.59
N THR A 44 7.95 -13.76 21.99
CA THR A 44 7.29 -12.54 21.52
C THR A 44 7.92 -12.03 20.25
N PHE A 45 7.08 -11.52 19.32
CA PHE A 45 7.55 -10.74 18.15
C PHE A 45 7.21 -9.27 18.34
N ARG A 46 8.18 -8.39 18.07
CA ARG A 46 8.00 -6.94 18.19
C ARG A 46 8.71 -6.17 17.06
N ILE A 47 8.51 -4.85 17.06
CA ILE A 47 9.26 -3.87 16.26
C ILE A 47 9.17 -4.17 14.75
N PRO A 48 7.98 -4.08 14.16
CA PRO A 48 7.79 -4.35 12.75
C PRO A 48 8.52 -3.34 11.85
N ALA A 49 9.11 -3.82 10.77
CA ALA A 49 9.58 -3.01 9.65
C ALA A 49 9.20 -3.67 8.32
N LEU A 50 8.75 -2.88 7.35
CA LEU A 50 8.25 -3.36 6.07
C LEU A 50 8.89 -2.58 4.93
N VAL A 51 9.43 -3.25 3.93
CA VAL A 51 9.93 -2.63 2.69
C VAL A 51 9.54 -3.47 1.48
N GLU A 52 9.28 -2.82 0.35
CA GLU A 52 9.15 -3.47 -0.94
C GLU A 52 10.51 -3.46 -1.65
N ALA A 53 10.98 -4.60 -2.11
CA ALA A 53 12.18 -4.75 -2.92
C ALA A 53 11.93 -4.28 -4.36
N ALA A 54 13.00 -4.14 -5.15
CA ALA A 54 12.92 -3.64 -6.53
C ALA A 54 12.10 -4.55 -7.49
N ASP A 55 11.97 -5.83 -7.17
CA ASP A 55 11.17 -6.80 -7.92
C ASP A 55 9.71 -6.90 -7.45
N GLY A 56 9.31 -6.11 -6.44
CA GLY A 56 7.98 -6.13 -5.83
C GLY A 56 7.83 -7.09 -4.64
N THR A 57 8.88 -7.84 -4.28
CA THR A 57 8.86 -8.70 -3.09
C THR A 57 8.73 -7.86 -1.83
N LEU A 58 7.75 -8.18 -0.99
CA LEU A 58 7.59 -7.56 0.33
C LEU A 58 8.46 -8.27 1.36
N LEU A 59 9.15 -7.49 2.17
CA LEU A 59 10.03 -7.95 3.24
C LEU A 59 9.49 -7.45 4.57
N ALA A 60 8.95 -8.35 5.38
CA ALA A 60 8.43 -8.08 6.72
C ALA A 60 9.45 -8.52 7.77
N PHE A 61 10.06 -7.55 8.45
CA PHE A 61 11.01 -7.78 9.54
C PHE A 61 10.34 -7.63 10.89
N ALA A 62 10.89 -8.33 11.88
CA ALA A 62 10.55 -8.16 13.29
C ALA A 62 11.76 -8.51 14.17
N GLU A 63 11.69 -8.14 15.44
CA GLU A 63 12.49 -8.72 16.50
C GLU A 63 11.81 -10.00 16.99
N GLY A 64 12.49 -11.15 16.89
CA GLY A 64 12.13 -12.40 17.52
C GLY A 64 12.77 -12.47 18.91
N ARG A 65 11.99 -12.39 19.98
CA ARG A 65 12.45 -12.34 21.37
C ARG A 65 12.26 -13.69 22.03
N LEU A 66 13.34 -14.32 22.45
CA LEU A 66 13.27 -15.68 23.00
C LEU A 66 12.71 -15.70 24.45
N GLU A 67 13.01 -14.68 25.27
CA GLU A 67 12.77 -14.71 26.73
C GLU A 67 11.63 -13.80 27.20
N GLY A 68 10.80 -13.28 26.28
CA GLY A 68 9.65 -12.43 26.64
C GLY A 68 9.66 -11.06 25.97
N ARG A 69 8.96 -10.09 26.58
CA ARG A 69 8.66 -8.79 25.95
C ARG A 69 9.73 -7.71 26.18
N GLY A 70 10.79 -8.02 26.94
CA GLY A 70 11.85 -7.09 27.31
C GLY A 70 12.62 -6.58 26.07
N ASP A 71 13.21 -5.38 26.17
CA ASP A 71 14.00 -4.77 25.09
C ASP A 71 15.51 -5.13 25.21
N ALA A 72 15.84 -6.13 26.06
CA ALA A 72 17.14 -6.74 26.22
C ALA A 72 16.96 -8.24 26.43
N GLY A 73 17.98 -9.05 26.11
CA GLY A 73 17.95 -10.50 26.14
C GLY A 73 18.42 -11.08 24.80
N ASP A 74 18.17 -12.34 24.61
CA ASP A 74 18.36 -13.06 23.36
C ASP A 74 17.28 -12.65 22.36
N ILE A 75 17.66 -11.77 21.41
CA ILE A 75 16.75 -11.16 20.43
C ILE A 75 17.39 -11.21 19.06
N ASP A 76 16.69 -11.85 18.12
CA ASP A 76 17.10 -11.98 16.73
C ASP A 76 16.34 -11.01 15.81
N LEU A 77 16.94 -10.63 14.69
CA LEU A 77 16.23 -10.04 13.57
C LEU A 77 15.73 -11.15 12.65
N VAL A 78 14.41 -11.20 12.50
CA VAL A 78 13.71 -12.20 11.69
C VAL A 78 12.98 -11.58 10.51
N LEU A 79 12.71 -12.39 9.49
CA LEU A 79 12.13 -12.00 8.21
C LEU A 79 11.07 -13.00 7.75
N ARG A 80 10.01 -12.50 7.15
CA ARG A 80 9.16 -13.25 6.21
C ARG A 80 9.05 -12.48 4.90
N ARG A 81 9.00 -13.19 3.78
CA ARG A 81 8.92 -12.61 2.44
C ARG A 81 7.62 -12.97 1.75
N SER A 82 7.11 -12.07 0.92
CA SER A 82 5.94 -12.30 0.06
C SER A 82 6.24 -11.81 -1.35
N SER A 83 6.06 -12.67 -2.34
CA SER A 83 6.20 -12.33 -3.77
C SER A 83 4.85 -12.08 -4.47
N ASP A 84 3.75 -12.17 -3.73
CA ASP A 84 2.37 -12.02 -4.24
C ASP A 84 1.63 -10.83 -3.60
N GLY A 85 2.42 -9.82 -3.15
CA GLY A 85 1.91 -8.60 -2.55
C GLY A 85 1.31 -8.80 -1.16
N GLY A 86 1.63 -9.89 -0.44
CA GLY A 86 1.19 -10.17 0.93
C GLY A 86 0.01 -11.13 1.05
N ASP A 87 -0.35 -11.86 -0.03
CA ASP A 87 -1.35 -12.92 0.02
C ASP A 87 -0.80 -14.16 0.74
N THR A 88 0.44 -14.53 0.42
CA THR A 88 1.17 -15.60 1.12
C THR A 88 2.54 -15.11 1.57
N TRP A 89 3.07 -15.75 2.61
CA TRP A 89 4.35 -15.41 3.24
C TRP A 89 5.22 -16.65 3.40
N SER A 90 6.52 -16.48 3.25
CA SER A 90 7.51 -17.53 3.45
C SER A 90 7.49 -18.06 4.90
N ASP A 91 8.18 -19.17 5.13
CA ASP A 91 8.59 -19.56 6.47
C ASP A 91 9.46 -18.44 7.09
N LEU A 92 9.55 -18.45 8.43
CA LEU A 92 10.36 -17.51 9.17
C LEU A 92 11.86 -17.77 8.90
N GLU A 93 12.59 -16.70 8.56
CA GLU A 93 14.02 -16.70 8.34
C GLU A 93 14.71 -15.83 9.39
N VAL A 94 15.87 -16.24 9.88
CA VAL A 94 16.71 -15.43 10.77
C VAL A 94 17.72 -14.66 9.92
N VAL A 95 17.65 -13.34 9.97
CA VAL A 95 18.56 -12.44 9.23
C VAL A 95 19.84 -12.18 10.04
N TRP A 96 19.69 -12.01 11.34
CA TRP A 96 20.81 -11.79 12.25
C TRP A 96 20.52 -12.34 13.64
N ASP A 97 21.35 -13.26 14.06
CA ASP A 97 21.47 -13.85 15.39
C ASP A 97 22.88 -13.57 15.92
N ASP A 98 23.00 -13.03 17.12
CA ASP A 98 24.27 -12.81 17.84
C ASP A 98 24.26 -13.56 19.21
N GLY A 99 23.67 -14.74 19.22
CA GLY A 99 23.55 -15.60 20.42
C GLY A 99 22.71 -14.91 21.51
N ALA A 100 23.17 -14.92 22.73
CA ALA A 100 22.42 -14.33 23.86
C ALA A 100 22.36 -12.79 23.84
N ASN A 101 22.75 -12.12 22.77
CA ASN A 101 22.74 -10.66 22.65
C ASN A 101 21.48 -10.14 21.96
N THR A 102 21.28 -8.84 22.03
CA THR A 102 20.15 -8.17 21.42
C THR A 102 20.52 -7.65 20.05
N CYS A 103 19.88 -8.16 18.99
CA CYS A 103 19.83 -7.60 17.64
C CYS A 103 18.47 -6.95 17.41
N GLY A 104 18.39 -5.63 17.26
CA GLY A 104 17.08 -4.97 17.27
C GLY A 104 16.98 -3.70 16.44
N ASN A 105 15.80 -3.10 16.50
CA ASN A 105 15.43 -1.87 15.81
C ASN A 105 15.65 -1.91 14.28
N PRO A 106 15.05 -2.86 13.55
CA PRO A 106 15.20 -2.96 12.11
C PRO A 106 14.70 -1.68 11.42
N CYS A 107 15.53 -1.15 10.50
CA CYS A 107 15.22 0.01 9.69
C CYS A 107 15.75 -0.19 8.26
N PRO A 108 15.01 -0.90 7.41
CA PRO A 108 15.40 -1.12 6.03
C PRO A 108 15.25 0.12 5.18
N VAL A 109 16.09 0.23 4.15
CA VAL A 109 15.97 1.18 3.04
C VAL A 109 16.38 0.49 1.74
N LEU A 110 15.57 0.69 0.69
CA LEU A 110 15.92 0.28 -0.67
C LEU A 110 16.72 1.39 -1.34
N ASP A 111 17.89 1.06 -1.87
CA ASP A 111 18.58 1.89 -2.86
C ASP A 111 18.00 1.58 -4.24
N ALA A 112 17.16 2.47 -4.74
CA ALA A 112 16.47 2.29 -6.01
C ALA A 112 17.40 2.32 -7.24
N GLU A 113 18.64 2.83 -7.09
CA GLU A 113 19.61 2.87 -8.19
C GLU A 113 20.38 1.55 -8.33
N THR A 114 20.66 0.87 -7.21
CA THR A 114 21.43 -0.39 -7.20
C THR A 114 20.55 -1.63 -7.02
N GLY A 115 19.32 -1.46 -6.48
CA GLY A 115 18.45 -2.55 -6.06
C GLY A 115 18.83 -3.16 -4.71
N THR A 116 19.91 -2.68 -4.07
CA THR A 116 20.40 -3.19 -2.79
C THR A 116 19.47 -2.74 -1.65
N ILE A 117 19.13 -3.67 -0.77
CA ILE A 117 18.42 -3.37 0.48
C ILE A 117 19.47 -3.25 1.59
N HIS A 118 19.47 -2.10 2.28
CA HIS A 118 20.27 -1.87 3.45
C HIS A 118 19.38 -1.96 4.69
N LEU A 119 19.61 -2.94 5.54
CA LEU A 119 18.96 -3.10 6.84
C LEU A 119 19.87 -2.52 7.93
N LEU A 120 19.52 -1.33 8.43
CA LEU A 120 20.19 -0.74 9.58
C LEU A 120 19.56 -1.33 10.84
N ALA A 121 20.41 -1.59 11.85
CA ALA A 121 19.99 -2.20 13.10
C ALA A 121 20.91 -1.79 14.25
N THR A 122 20.50 -2.09 15.47
CA THR A 122 21.30 -1.89 16.67
C THR A 122 21.61 -3.21 17.37
N ARG A 123 22.70 -3.22 18.15
CA ARG A 123 23.09 -4.37 18.95
C ARG A 123 23.59 -3.92 20.32
N ASN A 124 23.27 -4.66 21.36
CA ASN A 124 23.88 -4.58 22.70
C ASN A 124 24.03 -5.97 23.32
N LEU A 125 24.80 -6.07 24.39
CA LEU A 125 24.85 -7.30 25.18
C LEU A 125 23.45 -7.60 25.75
N GLY A 126 23.03 -8.87 25.72
CA GLY A 126 21.68 -9.25 26.12
C GLY A 126 21.38 -9.00 27.59
N HIS A 127 22.39 -8.96 28.44
CA HIS A 127 22.24 -8.64 29.88
C HIS A 127 22.29 -7.13 30.18
N ASP A 128 22.61 -6.28 29.19
CA ASP A 128 22.63 -4.82 29.36
C ASP A 128 21.23 -4.23 29.10
N HIS A 129 20.55 -3.82 30.15
CA HIS A 129 19.24 -3.19 30.03
C HIS A 129 19.32 -1.71 29.62
N GLU A 130 18.26 -1.19 28.96
CA GLU A 130 18.19 0.21 28.54
C GLU A 130 18.53 1.19 29.67
N SER A 131 17.99 0.96 30.87
CA SER A 131 18.24 1.82 32.05
C SER A 131 19.71 1.86 32.47
N GLU A 132 20.44 0.75 32.31
CA GLU A 132 21.86 0.64 32.65
C GLU A 132 22.73 1.30 31.58
N ILE A 133 22.39 1.10 30.30
CA ILE A 133 23.05 1.77 29.18
C ILE A 133 22.87 3.29 29.30
N ILE A 134 21.66 3.79 29.60
CA ILE A 134 21.40 5.21 29.83
C ILE A 134 22.16 5.70 31.06
N ALA A 135 22.26 4.91 32.11
CA ALA A 135 22.99 5.26 33.34
C ALA A 135 24.53 5.26 33.15
N GLY A 136 25.02 4.59 32.12
CA GLY A 136 26.46 4.34 31.91
C GLY A 136 27.02 3.32 32.91
N THR A 137 26.19 2.40 33.37
CA THR A 137 26.54 1.33 34.34
C THR A 137 26.54 -0.06 33.68
N SER A 138 26.13 -0.16 32.42
CA SER A 138 26.19 -1.37 31.60
C SER A 138 27.64 -1.77 31.27
N GLU A 139 27.85 -3.03 30.92
CA GLU A 139 29.16 -3.53 30.47
C GLU A 139 29.51 -3.01 29.08
N GLY A 140 28.53 -2.98 28.17
CA GLY A 140 28.67 -2.49 26.82
C GLY A 140 27.86 -1.21 26.55
N THR A 141 27.74 -0.86 25.29
CA THR A 141 26.86 0.20 24.81
C THR A 141 26.05 -0.28 23.63
N ARG A 142 25.04 0.45 23.23
CA ARG A 142 24.34 0.17 21.97
C ARG A 142 25.21 0.54 20.77
N THR A 143 25.41 -0.40 19.86
CA THR A 143 26.20 -0.27 18.63
C THR A 143 25.29 -0.25 17.41
N VAL A 144 25.77 0.31 16.30
CA VAL A 144 25.01 0.51 15.05
C VAL A 144 25.61 -0.35 13.94
N TRP A 145 24.76 -1.07 13.25
CA TRP A 145 25.14 -2.06 12.24
C TRP A 145 24.36 -1.88 10.95
N VAL A 146 24.92 -2.37 9.84
CA VAL A 146 24.25 -2.47 8.54
C VAL A 146 24.44 -3.88 7.98
N ILE A 147 23.36 -4.44 7.47
CA ILE A 147 23.28 -5.73 6.81
C ILE A 147 22.71 -5.48 5.42
N THR A 148 23.23 -6.10 4.37
CA THR A 148 22.77 -5.81 3.00
C THR A 148 22.31 -7.07 2.28
N SER A 149 21.35 -6.90 1.38
CA SER A 149 20.90 -7.90 0.43
C SER A 149 20.89 -7.31 -0.98
N ASP A 150 21.46 -8.03 -1.93
CA ASP A 150 21.54 -7.66 -3.35
C ASP A 150 20.62 -8.53 -4.23
N ASP A 151 19.80 -9.38 -3.61
CA ASP A 151 18.92 -10.37 -4.24
C ASP A 151 17.49 -10.33 -3.68
N HIS A 152 17.00 -9.12 -3.43
CA HIS A 152 15.62 -8.87 -2.98
C HIS A 152 15.28 -9.54 -1.64
N GLY A 153 16.26 -9.64 -0.74
CA GLY A 153 16.11 -10.21 0.59
C GLY A 153 16.18 -11.75 0.63
N ALA A 154 16.59 -12.42 -0.46
CA ALA A 154 16.74 -13.87 -0.47
C ALA A 154 17.97 -14.34 0.32
N THR A 155 19.05 -13.56 0.30
CA THR A 155 20.24 -13.79 1.13
C THR A 155 20.76 -12.48 1.71
N TRP A 156 21.49 -12.57 2.82
CA TRP A 156 22.00 -11.43 3.56
C TRP A 156 23.51 -11.52 3.77
N ASN A 157 24.21 -10.42 3.56
CA ASN A 157 25.63 -10.32 3.82
C ASN A 157 25.93 -10.29 5.33
N THR A 158 27.17 -10.59 5.72
CA THR A 158 27.60 -10.50 7.12
C THR A 158 27.39 -9.10 7.68
N PRO A 159 26.80 -8.95 8.88
CA PRO A 159 26.59 -7.66 9.51
C PRO A 159 27.89 -6.87 9.66
N ARG A 160 27.87 -5.58 9.32
CA ARG A 160 29.01 -4.67 9.40
C ARG A 160 28.74 -3.55 10.39
N GLU A 161 29.62 -3.41 11.38
CA GLU A 161 29.52 -2.33 12.37
C GLU A 161 29.89 -0.97 11.76
N ILE A 162 29.07 0.04 12.07
CA ILE A 162 29.24 1.43 11.63
C ILE A 162 29.20 2.42 12.81
N THR A 163 29.28 1.96 14.04
CA THR A 163 29.12 2.75 15.26
C THR A 163 30.03 3.98 15.27
N SER A 164 31.30 3.81 14.85
CA SER A 164 32.31 4.90 14.89
C SER A 164 31.95 6.13 14.04
N THR A 165 31.08 5.97 13.03
CA THR A 165 30.66 7.06 12.14
C THR A 165 29.17 7.41 12.30
N ALA A 166 28.36 6.50 12.90
CA ALA A 166 26.93 6.64 13.05
C ALA A 166 26.50 7.07 14.47
N LYS A 167 27.38 6.97 15.47
CA LYS A 167 27.08 7.31 16.87
C LYS A 167 28.22 8.10 17.48
N ARG A 168 27.89 9.14 18.27
CA ARG A 168 28.89 9.91 19.01
C ARG A 168 29.27 9.23 20.32
N PRO A 169 30.49 9.40 20.82
CA PRO A 169 30.92 8.80 22.10
C PRO A 169 30.14 9.28 23.31
N ASP A 170 29.56 10.47 23.26
CA ASP A 170 28.73 11.07 24.30
C ASP A 170 27.25 10.66 24.25
N TRP A 171 26.89 9.72 23.37
CA TRP A 171 25.55 9.15 23.29
C TRP A 171 25.52 7.79 23.99
N THR A 172 24.51 7.56 24.80
CA THR A 172 24.29 6.31 25.54
C THR A 172 23.38 5.37 24.78
N TRP A 173 22.07 5.50 24.94
CA TRP A 173 21.08 4.78 24.18
C TRP A 173 21.05 5.25 22.72
N TYR A 174 20.69 4.37 21.83
CA TYR A 174 20.59 4.63 20.39
C TYR A 174 19.59 3.67 19.75
N ALA A 175 18.75 4.14 18.84
CA ALA A 175 17.93 3.29 17.97
C ALA A 175 17.96 3.77 16.52
N THR A 176 17.95 2.82 15.59
CA THR A 176 17.65 3.05 14.18
C THR A 176 16.14 2.98 13.97
N GLY A 177 15.49 3.98 13.39
CA GLY A 177 14.05 4.05 13.18
C GLY A 177 13.24 4.02 14.48
N PRO A 178 12.71 2.83 14.88
CA PRO A 178 12.50 1.68 14.00
C PRO A 178 11.40 1.94 12.96
N GLY A 179 11.43 1.22 11.87
CA GLY A 179 10.57 1.43 10.72
C GLY A 179 11.39 1.53 9.45
N ASN A 180 11.23 2.59 8.64
CA ASN A 180 11.89 2.66 7.33
C ASN A 180 12.80 3.87 7.18
N GLY A 181 13.93 3.68 6.48
CA GLY A 181 14.69 4.75 5.83
C GLY A 181 14.05 5.15 4.50
N ILE A 182 14.59 6.21 3.90
CA ILE A 182 14.19 6.68 2.57
C ILE A 182 15.42 6.96 1.69
N GLN A 183 15.24 6.88 0.37
CA GLN A 183 16.16 7.46 -0.60
C GLN A 183 15.60 8.78 -1.10
N LEU A 184 16.40 9.86 -1.09
CA LEU A 184 15.97 11.17 -1.56
C LEU A 184 15.89 11.19 -3.09
N ARG A 185 14.77 11.68 -3.62
CA ARG A 185 14.46 11.70 -5.06
C ARG A 185 14.93 12.97 -5.75
N SER A 186 15.06 14.06 -5.00
CA SER A 186 15.21 15.39 -5.57
C SER A 186 16.20 16.26 -4.80
N GLY A 187 16.53 17.42 -5.40
CA GLY A 187 17.43 18.41 -4.82
C GLY A 187 18.92 18.02 -4.86
N PRO A 188 19.78 18.80 -4.22
CA PRO A 188 21.23 18.61 -4.28
C PRO A 188 21.74 17.35 -3.56
N LYS A 189 20.85 16.65 -2.87
CA LYS A 189 21.12 15.39 -2.16
C LYS A 189 20.33 14.21 -2.76
N ALA A 190 19.85 14.33 -4.00
CA ALA A 190 19.19 13.21 -4.70
C ALA A 190 20.11 11.98 -4.70
N GLY A 191 19.53 10.79 -4.47
CA GLY A 191 20.26 9.53 -4.29
C GLY A 191 20.72 9.25 -2.85
N ARG A 192 20.70 10.22 -1.94
CA ARG A 192 21.06 10.02 -0.53
C ARG A 192 20.13 9.01 0.13
N LEU A 193 20.70 7.98 0.77
CA LEU A 193 19.99 7.13 1.71
C LEU A 193 19.97 7.83 3.07
N LEU A 194 18.79 7.95 3.68
CA LEU A 194 18.58 8.65 4.94
C LEU A 194 17.82 7.76 5.92
N ILE A 195 18.41 7.53 7.09
CA ILE A 195 17.84 6.69 8.15
C ILE A 195 17.49 7.59 9.34
N PRO A 196 16.22 7.64 9.75
CA PRO A 196 15.84 8.30 11.00
C PRO A 196 16.34 7.47 12.18
N CYS A 197 16.80 8.14 13.22
CA CYS A 197 17.40 7.52 14.42
C CYS A 197 17.07 8.36 15.66
N ASP A 198 17.29 7.78 16.82
CA ASP A 198 17.25 8.51 18.08
C ASP A 198 18.46 8.18 18.97
N HIS A 199 18.70 9.04 19.96
CA HIS A 199 19.75 8.84 20.96
C HIS A 199 19.47 9.57 22.26
N ILE A 200 20.20 9.20 23.31
CA ILE A 200 20.21 9.88 24.60
C ILE A 200 21.64 10.35 24.89
N GLU A 201 21.79 11.63 25.25
CA GLU A 201 23.08 12.22 25.65
C GLU A 201 23.46 11.81 27.08
N VAL A 202 24.74 11.55 27.31
CA VAL A 202 25.26 11.05 28.61
C VAL A 202 25.08 12.09 29.72
N ASP A 203 25.40 13.37 29.47
CA ASP A 203 25.43 14.39 30.51
C ASP A 203 24.03 14.91 30.89
N THR A 204 23.21 15.13 29.88
CA THR A 204 21.89 15.76 30.03
C THR A 204 20.78 14.76 30.25
N ARG A 205 20.96 13.49 29.86
CA ARG A 205 19.93 12.47 29.75
C ARG A 205 18.76 12.88 28.86
N HIS A 206 19.01 13.82 27.95
CA HIS A 206 18.01 14.28 27.00
C HIS A 206 17.90 13.33 25.80
N TYR A 207 16.66 13.11 25.37
CA TYR A 207 16.29 12.33 24.21
C TYR A 207 16.22 13.22 22.98
N TYR A 208 16.86 12.84 21.89
CA TYR A 208 16.85 13.55 20.62
C TYR A 208 16.60 12.59 19.46
N SER A 209 15.90 13.09 18.44
CA SER A 209 15.85 12.47 17.13
C SER A 209 16.95 13.05 16.23
N HIS A 210 17.52 12.21 15.38
CA HIS A 210 18.54 12.60 14.41
C HIS A 210 18.46 11.71 13.18
N CYS A 211 19.29 11.96 12.19
CA CYS A 211 19.43 11.07 11.04
C CYS A 211 20.90 10.68 10.84
N ILE A 212 21.10 9.52 10.23
CA ILE A 212 22.35 9.15 9.58
C ILE A 212 22.11 9.00 8.08
N ALA A 213 23.12 9.23 7.28
CA ALA A 213 23.00 9.21 5.83
C ALA A 213 24.18 8.52 5.15
N SER A 214 23.90 7.98 3.96
CA SER A 214 24.90 7.56 2.99
C SER A 214 24.70 8.34 1.69
N ASP A 215 25.78 8.89 1.14
CA ASP A 215 25.84 9.60 -0.15
C ASP A 215 26.55 8.75 -1.21
N ASP A 216 26.82 7.47 -0.94
CA ASP A 216 27.64 6.56 -1.75
C ASP A 216 27.08 5.14 -1.85
N HIS A 217 25.74 5.03 -1.92
CA HIS A 217 25.01 3.75 -2.03
C HIS A 217 25.30 2.79 -0.85
N GLY A 218 25.27 3.30 0.39
CA GLY A 218 25.42 2.50 1.61
C GLY A 218 26.85 2.03 1.92
N LYS A 219 27.88 2.44 1.13
CA LYS A 219 29.27 2.07 1.40
C LYS A 219 29.75 2.70 2.69
N THR A 220 29.47 4.00 2.90
CA THR A 220 29.77 4.70 4.14
C THR A 220 28.51 5.37 4.71
N TRP A 221 28.47 5.48 6.03
CA TRP A 221 27.38 6.10 6.78
C TRP A 221 27.94 7.15 7.71
N LYS A 222 27.22 8.25 7.88
CA LYS A 222 27.64 9.37 8.75
C LYS A 222 26.44 9.98 9.45
N ILE A 223 26.67 10.55 10.64
CA ILE A 223 25.68 11.38 11.32
C ILE A 223 25.43 12.63 10.48
N VAL A 224 24.15 12.98 10.29
CA VAL A 224 23.71 14.24 9.70
C VAL A 224 22.87 15.03 10.72
N GLY A 225 21.82 15.75 10.35
CA GLY A 225 21.08 16.63 11.25
C GLY A 225 20.48 15.99 12.49
N ARG A 226 20.63 16.63 13.64
CA ARG A 226 19.94 16.37 14.91
C ARG A 226 18.88 17.45 15.15
N THR A 227 17.74 17.09 15.74
CA THR A 227 16.74 18.08 16.17
C THR A 227 17.31 19.05 17.22
N PRO A 228 17.00 20.34 17.15
CA PRO A 228 17.50 21.32 18.11
C PRO A 228 16.84 21.21 19.51
N SER A 229 15.67 20.57 19.59
CA SER A 229 14.90 20.40 20.82
C SER A 229 14.93 18.95 21.28
N HIS A 230 14.94 18.73 22.58
CA HIS A 230 14.90 17.43 23.24
C HIS A 230 13.46 16.96 23.53
N GLN A 231 13.33 15.82 24.21
CA GLN A 231 12.08 15.09 24.52
C GLN A 231 11.41 14.53 23.25
N VAL A 232 12.19 14.19 22.26
CA VAL A 232 11.81 13.47 21.05
C VAL A 232 12.68 12.24 20.89
N ASN A 233 12.14 11.20 20.25
CA ASN A 233 12.76 9.88 20.21
C ASN A 233 12.54 9.23 18.84
N GLU A 234 12.14 7.96 18.79
CA GLU A 234 11.84 7.20 17.55
C GLU A 234 11.10 8.05 16.52
N CYS A 235 11.55 8.01 15.29
CA CYS A 235 11.05 8.92 14.27
C CYS A 235 10.94 8.27 12.89
N ALA A 236 10.08 8.85 12.07
CA ALA A 236 9.92 8.53 10.66
C ALA A 236 10.14 9.78 9.82
N VAL A 237 10.75 9.64 8.65
CA VAL A 237 11.06 10.71 7.72
C VAL A 237 10.38 10.50 6.38
N ALA A 238 9.92 11.58 5.75
CA ALA A 238 9.38 11.56 4.40
C ALA A 238 9.84 12.78 3.60
N GLU A 239 10.12 12.58 2.31
CA GLU A 239 10.42 13.66 1.37
C GLU A 239 9.12 14.18 0.74
N LEU A 240 8.94 15.51 0.78
CA LEU A 240 7.79 16.22 0.23
C LEU A 240 8.00 16.56 -1.27
N GLU A 241 6.95 17.05 -1.92
CA GLU A 241 6.97 17.42 -3.34
C GLU A 241 8.02 18.50 -3.67
N ASP A 242 8.22 19.44 -2.76
CA ASP A 242 9.20 20.53 -2.90
C ASP A 242 10.64 20.12 -2.55
N GLY A 243 10.89 18.84 -2.28
CA GLY A 243 12.19 18.30 -1.88
C GLY A 243 12.54 18.56 -0.40
N SER A 244 11.70 19.26 0.35
CA SER A 244 11.85 19.36 1.80
C SER A 244 11.49 18.05 2.49
N LEU A 245 11.99 17.88 3.73
CA LEU A 245 11.73 16.69 4.53
C LEU A 245 10.82 17.01 5.72
N LEU A 246 9.93 16.09 6.04
CA LEU A 246 9.17 16.08 7.29
C LEU A 246 9.68 14.94 8.17
N LEU A 247 10.11 15.26 9.39
CA LEU A 247 10.44 14.33 10.46
C LEU A 247 9.28 14.30 11.46
N ASN A 248 8.67 13.12 11.65
CA ASN A 248 7.60 12.88 12.61
C ASN A 248 8.13 12.00 13.74
N MET A 249 8.02 12.45 14.99
CA MET A 249 8.76 11.91 16.12
C MET A 249 7.82 11.53 17.27
N ARG A 250 8.17 10.44 17.95
CA ARG A 250 7.62 10.07 19.25
C ARG A 250 7.95 11.17 20.27
N ASN A 251 6.93 11.58 21.04
CA ASN A 251 7.01 12.75 21.93
C ASN A 251 6.98 12.31 23.41
N TYR A 252 8.05 12.61 24.13
CA TYR A 252 8.14 12.32 25.58
C TYR A 252 7.62 13.45 26.47
N ASP A 253 7.24 14.60 25.92
CA ASP A 253 6.53 15.65 26.68
C ASP A 253 5.08 15.21 26.96
N ARG A 254 4.88 14.60 28.11
CA ARG A 254 3.58 14.07 28.53
C ARG A 254 2.49 15.11 28.74
N SER A 255 2.86 16.39 28.80
CA SER A 255 1.89 17.50 28.85
C SER A 255 1.18 17.72 27.51
N LYS A 256 1.75 17.20 26.42
CA LYS A 256 1.26 17.37 25.06
C LYS A 256 1.18 16.01 24.37
N ARG A 257 -0.01 15.40 24.38
CA ARG A 257 -0.25 14.07 23.82
C ARG A 257 -0.46 14.13 22.30
N ALA A 258 0.53 14.62 21.60
CA ALA A 258 0.53 14.84 20.16
C ALA A 258 1.92 14.59 19.57
N ARG A 259 1.98 14.16 18.31
CA ARG A 259 3.25 13.91 17.61
C ARG A 259 4.10 15.18 17.55
N ALA A 260 5.39 14.98 17.67
CA ALA A 260 6.40 16.03 17.44
C ALA A 260 6.80 16.03 15.97
N ILE A 261 6.99 17.22 15.40
CA ILE A 261 7.38 17.37 14.00
C ILE A 261 8.51 18.40 13.85
N SER A 262 9.38 18.16 12.88
CA SER A 262 10.44 19.07 12.43
C SER A 262 10.61 18.97 10.91
N ARG A 263 11.18 19.99 10.28
CA ARG A 263 11.37 20.05 8.82
C ARG A 263 12.82 20.34 8.47
N SER A 264 13.25 19.84 7.32
CA SER A 264 14.55 20.11 6.72
C SER A 264 14.38 20.55 5.27
N THR A 265 15.20 21.50 4.82
CA THR A 265 15.25 21.96 3.42
C THR A 265 16.62 21.71 2.77
N ASP A 266 17.51 21.01 3.45
CA ASP A 266 18.89 20.76 3.05
C ASP A 266 19.24 19.25 2.98
N GLY A 267 18.22 18.41 2.80
CA GLY A 267 18.38 16.96 2.69
C GLY A 267 18.70 16.27 4.02
N GLY A 268 18.25 16.82 5.15
CA GLY A 268 18.39 16.25 6.48
C GLY A 268 19.67 16.72 7.22
N ASP A 269 20.46 17.63 6.66
CA ASP A 269 21.68 18.13 7.30
C ASP A 269 21.33 19.05 8.49
N THR A 270 20.22 19.79 8.45
CA THR A 270 19.67 20.57 9.57
C THR A 270 18.16 20.41 9.71
N TRP A 271 17.64 20.63 10.93
CA TRP A 271 16.23 20.50 11.26
C TRP A 271 15.70 21.76 11.95
N SER A 272 14.47 22.14 11.63
CA SER A 272 13.74 23.24 12.25
C SER A 272 13.48 22.99 13.74
N VAL A 273 13.11 24.05 14.47
CA VAL A 273 12.59 23.90 15.84
C VAL A 273 11.41 22.94 15.87
N VAL A 274 11.40 22.04 16.85
CA VAL A 274 10.37 21.02 17.02
C VAL A 274 9.05 21.67 17.42
N SER A 275 8.00 21.36 16.66
CA SER A 275 6.61 21.73 16.97
C SER A 275 5.79 20.50 17.32
N ARG A 276 4.54 20.69 17.71
CA ARG A 276 3.59 19.61 18.01
C ARG A 276 2.41 19.68 17.06
N ASP A 277 1.98 18.53 16.56
CA ASP A 277 0.80 18.41 15.70
C ASP A 277 -0.41 17.89 16.52
N PRO A 278 -1.32 18.75 16.95
CA PRO A 278 -2.45 18.38 17.79
C PRO A 278 -3.47 17.48 17.06
N THR A 279 -3.39 17.36 15.75
CA THR A 279 -4.27 16.50 14.94
C THR A 279 -3.81 15.05 14.90
N LEU A 280 -2.58 14.79 15.37
CA LEU A 280 -1.98 13.47 15.49
C LEU A 280 -1.83 13.08 16.98
N PRO A 281 -2.89 12.56 17.62
CA PRO A 281 -2.81 12.11 19.02
C PRO A 281 -1.84 10.94 19.16
N GLU A 282 -1.12 10.90 20.29
CA GLU A 282 -0.13 9.86 20.53
C GLU A 282 -0.06 9.44 22.01
N PRO A 283 0.07 8.13 22.29
CA PRO A 283 0.23 7.58 23.64
C PRO A 283 1.70 7.41 24.07
N ILE A 284 2.66 8.14 23.51
CA ILE A 284 4.10 7.90 23.63
C ILE A 284 4.46 6.55 22.98
N CYS A 285 4.33 6.48 21.66
CA CYS A 285 4.60 5.28 20.88
C CYS A 285 5.27 5.65 19.55
N GLN A 286 6.01 4.69 19.00
CA GLN A 286 6.50 4.79 17.61
C GLN A 286 5.32 4.97 16.64
N ALA A 287 5.60 5.52 15.47
CA ALA A 287 4.66 5.70 14.36
C ALA A 287 5.40 5.59 13.04
N SER A 288 4.68 5.29 11.97
CA SER A 288 5.24 5.20 10.63
C SER A 288 4.66 6.24 9.69
N MET A 289 5.47 6.67 8.72
CA MET A 289 5.09 7.64 7.71
C MET A 289 5.78 7.33 6.39
N VAL A 290 5.02 7.34 5.30
CA VAL A 290 5.55 7.22 3.94
C VAL A 290 4.99 8.31 3.04
N ALA A 291 5.76 8.67 2.01
CA ALA A 291 5.32 9.59 0.97
C ALA A 291 5.02 8.85 -0.33
N SER A 292 4.01 9.31 -1.06
CA SER A 292 3.68 8.85 -2.41
C SER A 292 3.40 10.02 -3.35
N ASP A 293 3.12 9.72 -4.62
CA ASP A 293 2.79 10.71 -5.64
C ASP A 293 3.83 11.85 -5.74
N GLY A 294 5.11 11.46 -5.71
CA GLY A 294 6.18 12.45 -5.73
C GLY A 294 6.27 13.33 -4.46
N GLY A 295 5.76 12.88 -3.32
CA GLY A 295 5.79 13.66 -2.07
C GLY A 295 4.55 14.51 -1.81
N ARG A 296 3.55 14.50 -2.72
CA ARG A 296 2.27 15.21 -2.58
C ARG A 296 1.36 14.59 -1.54
N VAL A 297 1.44 13.29 -1.37
CA VAL A 297 0.64 12.54 -0.42
C VAL A 297 1.53 11.95 0.65
N LEU A 298 1.19 12.19 1.90
CA LEU A 298 1.76 11.50 3.04
C LEU A 298 0.71 10.55 3.62
N VAL A 299 1.15 9.36 3.99
CA VAL A 299 0.36 8.39 4.75
C VAL A 299 1.05 8.12 6.07
N PHE A 300 0.29 8.14 7.16
CA PHE A 300 0.78 8.04 8.52
C PHE A 300 -0.03 7.02 9.31
N SER A 301 0.63 6.18 10.10
CA SER A 301 -0.02 5.20 10.99
C SER A 301 0.51 5.28 12.42
N ASN A 302 -0.38 5.21 13.39
CA ASN A 302 -0.05 5.12 14.80
C ASN A 302 -1.22 4.58 15.64
N PRO A 303 -0.99 4.09 16.87
CA PRO A 303 -2.07 3.96 17.85
C PRO A 303 -2.59 5.35 18.22
N ALA A 304 -3.88 5.60 18.00
CA ALA A 304 -4.46 6.95 18.04
C ALA A 304 -5.17 7.29 19.35
N ASP A 305 -5.12 6.41 20.34
CA ASP A 305 -5.64 6.68 21.68
C ASP A 305 -4.56 7.40 22.52
N PRO A 306 -4.74 8.66 22.90
CA PRO A 306 -3.73 9.38 23.68
C PRO A 306 -3.56 8.85 25.12
N SER A 307 -4.46 7.97 25.57
CA SER A 307 -4.40 7.37 26.90
C SER A 307 -3.62 6.06 26.98
N GLY A 308 -3.45 5.37 25.83
CA GLY A 308 -2.79 4.07 25.79
C GLY A 308 -2.50 3.56 24.38
N ARG A 309 -1.78 2.46 24.27
CA ARG A 309 -1.44 1.80 23.01
C ARG A 309 -2.62 1.02 22.46
N ASN A 310 -3.58 1.75 21.86
CA ASN A 310 -4.82 1.25 21.29
C ASN A 310 -5.16 1.96 19.99
N THR A 311 -6.04 1.35 19.21
CA THR A 311 -6.70 1.96 18.05
C THR A 311 -5.70 2.33 16.96
N MET A 312 -5.07 1.31 16.36
CA MET A 312 -4.22 1.52 15.18
C MET A 312 -5.00 2.23 14.09
N THR A 313 -4.55 3.41 13.74
CA THR A 313 -5.24 4.29 12.80
C THR A 313 -4.31 4.76 11.71
N ILE A 314 -4.81 4.75 10.48
CA ILE A 314 -4.10 5.30 9.31
C ILE A 314 -4.73 6.62 8.86
N ARG A 315 -3.90 7.58 8.49
CA ARG A 315 -4.29 8.93 8.04
C ARG A 315 -3.54 9.33 6.79
N ARG A 316 -4.11 10.25 6.03
CA ARG A 316 -3.42 10.90 4.90
C ARG A 316 -3.32 12.40 5.10
N SER A 317 -2.30 12.99 4.51
CA SER A 317 -2.14 14.45 4.29
C SER A 317 -1.84 14.71 2.82
N ARG A 318 -2.30 15.86 2.31
CA ARG A 318 -2.06 16.33 0.93
C ARG A 318 -1.41 17.73 0.88
N ASP A 319 -1.00 18.22 2.00
CA ASP A 319 -0.44 19.57 2.16
C ASP A 319 0.91 19.54 2.91
N GLY A 320 1.65 18.45 2.71
CA GLY A 320 2.96 18.25 3.32
C GLY A 320 2.89 18.08 4.85
N GLY A 321 1.85 17.43 5.36
CA GLY A 321 1.69 17.16 6.80
C GLY A 321 1.26 18.37 7.62
N ARG A 322 0.62 19.37 7.00
CA ARG A 322 0.03 20.51 7.74
C ARG A 322 -1.35 20.16 8.29
N THR A 323 -2.11 19.38 7.52
CA THR A 323 -3.40 18.83 7.96
C THR A 323 -3.50 17.35 7.64
N TRP A 324 -4.27 16.62 8.45
CA TRP A 324 -4.48 15.18 8.31
C TRP A 324 -5.96 14.84 8.24
N SER A 325 -6.29 13.78 7.50
CA SER A 325 -7.64 13.22 7.50
C SER A 325 -8.03 12.74 8.90
N LYS A 326 -9.34 12.59 9.13
CA LYS A 326 -9.85 12.00 10.39
C LYS A 326 -9.21 10.64 10.70
N GLY A 327 -8.85 9.89 9.66
CA GLY A 327 -8.23 8.57 9.73
C GLY A 327 -9.24 7.43 9.68
N ASN A 328 -8.72 6.28 9.27
CA ASN A 328 -9.42 5.00 9.23
C ASN A 328 -8.79 4.08 10.26
N VAL A 329 -9.62 3.44 11.08
CA VAL A 329 -9.17 2.49 12.10
C VAL A 329 -8.85 1.17 11.42
N LEU A 330 -7.60 0.71 11.52
CA LEU A 330 -7.16 -0.61 11.09
C LEU A 330 -7.49 -1.67 12.14
N HIS A 331 -7.27 -1.35 13.42
CA HIS A 331 -7.53 -2.24 14.54
C HIS A 331 -8.01 -1.42 15.75
N ALA A 332 -9.19 -1.74 16.27
CA ALA A 332 -9.82 -0.98 17.35
C ALA A 332 -9.31 -1.37 18.77
N GLY A 333 -8.62 -2.51 18.90
CA GLY A 333 -8.09 -3.03 20.15
C GLY A 333 -6.66 -2.57 20.47
N PRO A 334 -6.01 -3.25 21.44
CA PRO A 334 -4.61 -3.03 21.77
C PRO A 334 -3.72 -3.09 20.54
N SER A 335 -2.91 -2.04 20.34
CA SER A 335 -2.01 -1.92 19.19
C SER A 335 -0.85 -0.99 19.53
N ALA A 336 0.33 -1.19 18.92
CA ALA A 336 1.50 -0.40 19.26
C ALA A 336 2.28 0.07 18.03
N TYR A 337 3.42 -0.54 17.71
CA TYR A 337 4.28 -0.11 16.62
C TYR A 337 3.69 -0.48 15.25
N SER A 338 4.06 0.30 14.25
CA SER A 338 3.66 0.04 12.86
C SER A 338 4.75 0.43 11.88
N SER A 339 4.74 -0.19 10.71
CA SER A 339 5.59 0.16 9.58
C SER A 339 4.75 0.18 8.30
N LEU A 340 4.80 1.29 7.58
CA LEU A 340 4.15 1.50 6.30
C LEU A 340 5.14 1.27 5.18
N ALA A 341 4.68 0.72 4.07
CA ALA A 341 5.37 0.72 2.80
C ALA A 341 4.43 1.17 1.68
N THR A 342 4.97 1.79 0.64
CA THR A 342 4.30 1.90 -0.65
C THR A 342 4.46 0.56 -1.35
N ILE A 343 3.41 0.05 -1.99
CA ILE A 343 3.43 -1.23 -2.69
C ILE A 343 2.94 -1.09 -4.13
N GLY A 344 3.53 -1.89 -5.04
CA GLY A 344 3.15 -1.92 -6.46
C GLY A 344 4.12 -1.25 -7.41
N GLY A 345 5.41 -1.24 -7.09
CA GLY A 345 6.52 -0.84 -7.96
C GLY A 345 6.96 0.63 -7.84
N LEU A 346 8.11 0.94 -8.42
CA LEU A 346 8.84 2.20 -8.36
C LEU A 346 8.05 3.47 -8.76
N GLU A 347 6.86 3.36 -9.34
CA GLU A 347 6.07 4.51 -9.83
C GLU A 347 4.90 4.94 -8.93
N GLY A 348 4.75 4.40 -7.73
CA GLY A 348 3.88 4.97 -6.68
C GLY A 348 2.37 5.04 -6.98
N LEU A 349 1.87 4.25 -7.91
CA LEU A 349 0.45 4.22 -8.29
C LEU A 349 -0.33 3.09 -7.64
N ALA A 350 0.36 2.17 -7.01
CA ALA A 350 -0.23 1.12 -6.21
C ALA A 350 -0.58 1.63 -4.80
N GLY A 351 -1.16 0.77 -3.99
CA GLY A 351 -1.61 1.11 -2.67
C GLY A 351 -0.49 1.27 -1.64
N PHE A 352 -0.84 1.00 -0.43
CA PHE A 352 0.08 0.98 0.70
C PHE A 352 -0.08 -0.34 1.44
N ALA A 353 0.91 -0.70 2.21
CA ALA A 353 0.81 -1.78 3.17
C ALA A 353 1.18 -1.28 4.56
N CYS A 354 0.57 -1.86 5.57
CA CYS A 354 0.87 -1.61 6.97
C CYS A 354 1.15 -2.93 7.69
N LEU A 355 2.33 -3.04 8.25
CA LEU A 355 2.67 -4.08 9.21
C LEU A 355 2.54 -3.47 10.61
N TYR A 356 1.78 -4.07 11.54
CA TYR A 356 1.51 -3.46 12.82
C TYR A 356 1.29 -4.45 13.96
N GLU A 357 1.75 -4.08 15.14
CA GLU A 357 1.52 -4.83 16.38
C GLU A 357 0.06 -4.71 16.79
N ALA A 358 -0.58 -5.84 17.10
CA ALA A 358 -1.99 -5.90 17.50
C ALA A 358 -2.28 -7.12 18.38
N GLY A 359 -3.34 -7.02 19.15
CA GLY A 359 -3.84 -8.13 19.94
C GLY A 359 -5.26 -7.91 20.43
N LYS A 360 -5.76 -8.89 21.13
CA LYS A 360 -7.07 -8.85 21.76
C LYS A 360 -6.98 -8.32 23.18
N GLU A 361 -6.04 -8.83 23.95
CA GLU A 361 -5.80 -8.48 25.35
C GLU A 361 -4.57 -7.57 25.49
N HIS A 362 -3.58 -7.73 24.59
CA HIS A 362 -2.31 -7.04 24.65
C HIS A 362 -1.79 -6.69 23.24
N PRO A 363 -1.11 -5.54 23.03
CA PRO A 363 -0.66 -5.13 21.70
C PRO A 363 0.44 -5.99 21.06
N TYR A 364 1.07 -6.90 21.82
CA TYR A 364 2.20 -7.71 21.35
C TYR A 364 1.85 -9.19 21.15
N GLU A 365 0.57 -9.51 20.92
CA GLU A 365 0.14 -10.87 20.63
C GLU A 365 0.50 -11.28 19.20
N GLU A 366 0.40 -10.34 18.26
CA GLU A 366 0.61 -10.59 16.84
C GLU A 366 1.19 -9.34 16.16
N ILE A 367 1.92 -9.58 15.07
CA ILE A 367 2.19 -8.55 14.06
C ILE A 367 1.36 -8.91 12.83
N ARG A 368 0.47 -8.01 12.44
CA ARG A 368 -0.50 -8.20 11.35
C ARG A 368 -0.11 -7.39 10.13
N PHE A 369 -0.48 -7.91 8.98
CA PHE A 369 -0.32 -7.24 7.70
C PHE A 369 -1.66 -6.80 7.14
N ARG A 370 -1.73 -5.58 6.59
CA ARG A 370 -2.88 -5.08 5.87
C ARG A 370 -2.47 -4.35 4.60
N ARG A 371 -3.05 -4.76 3.47
CA ARG A 371 -3.06 -3.93 2.26
C ARG A 371 -4.04 -2.78 2.45
N ILE A 372 -3.66 -1.63 1.98
CA ILE A 372 -4.44 -0.40 2.09
C ILE A 372 -4.57 0.17 0.68
N ASN A 373 -5.73 0.02 0.10
CA ASN A 373 -6.00 0.63 -1.18
C ASN A 373 -6.13 2.15 -1.05
N ARG A 374 -5.87 2.86 -2.11
CA ARG A 374 -5.93 4.33 -2.15
C ARG A 374 -7.33 4.85 -1.81
N ARG A 375 -8.39 4.12 -2.18
CA ARG A 375 -9.79 4.46 -1.89
C ARG A 375 -10.07 4.53 -0.39
N MET A 376 -9.56 3.59 0.40
CA MET A 376 -9.70 3.61 1.86
C MET A 376 -9.18 4.93 2.46
N LEU A 377 -8.19 5.52 1.84
CA LEU A 377 -7.61 6.81 2.23
C LEU A 377 -8.30 8.00 1.52
N GLY A 378 -9.32 7.77 0.69
CA GLY A 378 -9.97 8.80 -0.12
C GLY A 378 -8.99 9.45 -1.11
N LEU A 379 -8.03 8.68 -1.62
CA LEU A 379 -7.04 9.12 -2.60
C LEU A 379 -7.47 8.85 -4.04
N ASP A 380 -8.57 8.13 -4.24
CA ASP A 380 -9.07 7.79 -5.58
C ASP A 380 -9.76 8.96 -6.30
N ARG A 381 -10.20 9.97 -5.54
CA ARG A 381 -10.92 11.12 -6.12
C ARG A 381 -10.03 12.24 -6.61
N ASP A 382 -8.76 12.20 -6.19
CA ASP A 382 -7.79 13.22 -6.56
C ASP A 382 -6.48 12.50 -6.92
N HIS A 383 -6.43 11.91 -8.10
CA HIS A 383 -5.16 11.80 -8.76
C HIS A 383 -4.71 13.25 -8.99
N GLY A 384 -3.90 13.78 -8.07
CA GLY A 384 -3.22 15.07 -8.18
C GLY A 384 -2.18 15.03 -9.30
N TRP A 385 -2.62 14.54 -10.44
CA TRP A 385 -1.97 14.81 -11.71
C TRP A 385 -2.27 16.27 -12.02
N VAL A 386 -1.27 16.98 -12.46
CA VAL A 386 -1.40 18.35 -12.94
C VAL A 386 -2.71 18.43 -13.72
N ALA A 387 -3.62 19.31 -13.29
CA ALA A 387 -4.98 19.38 -13.83
C ALA A 387 -5.05 19.67 -15.33
N ASP A 388 -3.90 19.90 -15.98
CA ASP A 388 -3.79 20.38 -17.36
C ASP A 388 -3.62 19.26 -18.42
N ASP A 389 -3.34 17.99 -18.02
CA ASP A 389 -3.04 16.94 -19.02
C ASP A 389 -4.19 15.95 -19.29
N TRP A 390 -5.23 15.90 -18.44
CA TRP A 390 -6.36 15.01 -18.62
C TRP A 390 -7.47 15.66 -19.45
N THR A 391 -7.93 14.94 -20.46
CA THR A 391 -9.09 15.31 -21.25
C THR A 391 -10.28 14.45 -20.86
N GLU A 392 -11.38 15.06 -20.41
CA GLU A 392 -12.65 14.36 -20.22
C GLU A 392 -13.26 14.05 -21.60
N LEU A 393 -13.53 12.77 -21.86
CA LEU A 393 -14.10 12.30 -23.13
C LEU A 393 -15.63 12.13 -23.05
N LEU A 394 -16.19 11.90 -21.87
CA LEU A 394 -17.63 11.81 -21.65
C LEU A 394 -18.17 13.11 -21.07
N VAL A 395 -18.55 14.04 -21.94
CA VAL A 395 -19.14 15.33 -21.54
C VAL A 395 -20.65 15.16 -21.35
N PRO A 396 -21.20 15.41 -20.14
CA PRO A 396 -22.62 15.22 -19.88
C PRO A 396 -23.52 15.92 -20.90
N GLY A 397 -24.42 15.16 -21.50
CA GLY A 397 -25.39 15.65 -22.48
C GLY A 397 -24.86 15.78 -23.91
N SER A 398 -23.58 15.46 -24.18
CA SER A 398 -22.98 15.47 -25.53
C SER A 398 -22.28 14.17 -25.85
N LEU A 399 -22.34 13.77 -27.11
CA LEU A 399 -21.52 12.70 -27.71
C LEU A 399 -20.57 13.27 -28.76
N ASP A 400 -20.24 14.55 -28.69
CA ASP A 400 -19.26 15.17 -29.59
C ASP A 400 -17.91 14.46 -29.48
N GLY A 401 -17.33 14.08 -30.64
CA GLY A 401 -16.09 13.29 -30.70
C GLY A 401 -16.30 11.77 -30.57
N TRP A 402 -17.59 11.34 -30.59
CA TRP A 402 -17.99 9.95 -30.59
C TRP A 402 -19.01 9.67 -31.71
N HIS A 403 -19.02 8.44 -32.20
CA HIS A 403 -20.09 7.91 -33.04
C HIS A 403 -20.49 6.51 -32.57
N THR A 404 -21.72 6.12 -32.93
CA THR A 404 -22.26 4.81 -32.57
C THR A 404 -22.18 3.84 -33.73
N LEU A 405 -21.79 2.60 -33.45
CA LEU A 405 -22.01 1.48 -34.35
C LEU A 405 -23.36 0.82 -34.05
N PRO A 406 -24.02 0.22 -35.07
CA PRO A 406 -25.37 -0.34 -34.91
C PRO A 406 -25.44 -1.44 -33.84
N GLY A 407 -26.40 -1.32 -32.94
CA GLY A 407 -26.69 -2.20 -31.81
C GLY A 407 -26.88 -1.39 -30.52
N GLY A 408 -27.87 -1.75 -29.73
CA GLY A 408 -28.18 -1.09 -28.45
C GLY A 408 -28.52 0.39 -28.55
N ASN A 409 -28.51 1.05 -27.41
CA ASN A 409 -28.82 2.47 -27.26
C ASN A 409 -27.95 3.13 -26.22
N TRP A 410 -27.51 4.38 -26.48
CA TRP A 410 -26.70 5.21 -25.61
C TRP A 410 -27.46 6.51 -25.31
N THR A 411 -27.78 6.78 -24.05
CA THR A 411 -28.60 7.92 -23.63
C THR A 411 -28.02 8.60 -22.41
N TRP A 412 -27.95 9.94 -22.43
CA TRP A 412 -27.60 10.73 -21.27
C TRP A 412 -28.82 10.96 -20.36
N ASN A 413 -28.68 10.63 -19.07
CA ASN A 413 -29.67 10.87 -18.03
C ASN A 413 -28.98 11.34 -16.75
N ASP A 414 -29.35 12.52 -16.26
CA ASP A 414 -28.81 13.15 -15.04
C ASP A 414 -27.26 13.11 -14.93
N GLY A 415 -26.56 13.38 -16.04
CA GLY A 415 -25.10 13.38 -16.09
C GLY A 415 -24.45 12.00 -16.15
N VAL A 416 -25.24 10.96 -16.37
CA VAL A 416 -24.82 9.58 -16.54
C VAL A 416 -25.10 9.14 -17.97
N LEU A 417 -24.13 8.55 -18.64
CA LEU A 417 -24.30 7.91 -19.94
C LEU A 417 -24.79 6.47 -19.71
N GLU A 418 -26.01 6.20 -20.07
CA GLU A 418 -26.64 4.88 -19.96
C GLU A 418 -26.51 4.09 -21.26
N GLY A 419 -25.93 2.90 -21.18
CA GLY A 419 -25.87 1.93 -22.28
C GLY A 419 -26.86 0.79 -22.04
N ARG A 420 -27.74 0.54 -23.02
CA ARG A 420 -28.78 -0.49 -22.94
C ARG A 420 -28.89 -1.26 -24.25
N ILE A 421 -28.92 -2.59 -24.15
CA ILE A 421 -29.21 -3.48 -25.28
C ILE A 421 -30.06 -4.66 -24.77
N THR A 422 -30.84 -5.26 -25.66
CA THR A 422 -31.63 -6.43 -25.34
C THR A 422 -31.07 -7.67 -26.05
N LYS A 423 -31.34 -8.82 -25.52
CA LYS A 423 -30.93 -10.13 -26.07
C LYS A 423 -31.40 -10.39 -27.52
N ASP A 424 -32.38 -9.62 -28.00
CA ASP A 424 -32.91 -9.77 -29.34
C ASP A 424 -32.06 -9.04 -30.40
N ASP A 425 -31.12 -8.19 -30.01
CA ASP A 425 -30.19 -7.54 -30.94
C ASP A 425 -28.95 -8.41 -31.18
N PRO A 426 -28.71 -8.90 -32.41
CA PRO A 426 -27.58 -9.74 -32.73
C PRO A 426 -26.27 -8.98 -32.96
N ARG A 427 -26.27 -7.65 -32.80
CA ARG A 427 -25.10 -6.78 -33.04
C ARG A 427 -24.62 -6.20 -31.73
N HIS A 428 -23.31 -6.04 -31.58
CA HIS A 428 -22.76 -5.25 -30.49
C HIS A 428 -23.12 -3.77 -30.67
N GLY A 429 -23.58 -3.14 -29.58
CA GLY A 429 -23.72 -1.70 -29.51
C GLY A 429 -22.39 -1.10 -29.08
N LEU A 430 -21.78 -0.29 -29.93
CA LEU A 430 -20.50 0.34 -29.64
C LEU A 430 -20.62 1.85 -29.72
N LEU A 431 -20.01 2.54 -28.75
CA LEU A 431 -19.77 3.97 -28.77
C LEU A 431 -18.25 4.16 -28.98
N VAL A 432 -17.83 4.66 -30.16
CA VAL A 432 -16.45 4.68 -30.64
C VAL A 432 -15.95 6.13 -30.74
N THR A 433 -14.71 6.41 -30.30
CA THR A 433 -14.13 7.75 -30.46
C THR A 433 -13.78 8.07 -31.91
N ASP A 434 -13.98 9.32 -32.32
CA ASP A 434 -13.58 9.80 -33.66
C ASP A 434 -12.04 9.90 -33.79
N ARG A 435 -11.33 10.03 -32.67
CA ARG A 435 -9.86 10.13 -32.64
C ARG A 435 -9.23 8.79 -32.30
N GLU A 436 -7.99 8.63 -32.75
CA GLU A 436 -7.12 7.51 -32.37
C GLU A 436 -6.13 7.93 -31.29
N TYR A 437 -5.72 6.94 -30.51
CA TYR A 437 -4.76 7.07 -29.41
C TYR A 437 -3.66 6.01 -29.57
N ASP A 438 -2.45 6.39 -29.25
CA ASP A 438 -1.26 5.53 -29.22
C ASP A 438 -0.89 5.11 -27.80
N ASP A 439 0.02 5.85 -27.16
CA ASP A 439 0.37 5.65 -25.76
C ASP A 439 -0.49 6.55 -24.88
N PHE A 440 -1.22 5.92 -23.95
CA PHE A 440 -2.20 6.64 -23.14
C PHE A 440 -2.40 5.98 -21.79
N GLU A 441 -3.04 6.74 -20.92
CA GLU A 441 -3.68 6.27 -19.73
C GLU A 441 -5.13 6.76 -19.72
N ALA A 442 -6.07 5.86 -19.45
CA ALA A 442 -7.49 6.16 -19.35
C ALA A 442 -8.04 5.76 -17.98
N ILE A 443 -8.95 6.57 -17.44
CA ILE A 443 -9.69 6.28 -16.22
C ILE A 443 -11.17 6.44 -16.53
N LEU A 444 -11.94 5.38 -16.29
CA LEU A 444 -13.38 5.40 -16.47
C LEU A 444 -14.10 4.99 -15.19
N SER A 445 -15.21 5.65 -14.91
CA SER A 445 -16.12 5.27 -13.83
C SER A 445 -17.37 4.64 -14.42
N PHE A 446 -17.62 3.39 -14.06
CA PHE A 446 -18.71 2.58 -14.59
C PHE A 446 -19.52 1.91 -13.48
N ARG A 447 -20.74 1.52 -13.82
CA ARG A 447 -21.60 0.67 -13.01
C ARG A 447 -22.33 -0.29 -13.95
N ILE A 448 -22.21 -1.60 -13.71
CA ILE A 448 -22.92 -2.63 -14.48
C ILE A 448 -23.89 -3.37 -13.56
N THR A 449 -25.12 -3.54 -14.01
CA THR A 449 -26.19 -4.25 -13.28
C THR A 449 -26.44 -5.62 -13.85
N THR A 450 -26.36 -5.77 -15.17
CA THR A 450 -26.55 -7.05 -15.86
C THR A 450 -25.84 -7.05 -17.20
N GLY A 451 -25.50 -8.23 -17.67
CA GLY A 451 -24.91 -8.47 -18.98
C GLY A 451 -23.38 -8.30 -18.99
N ASP A 452 -22.86 -7.98 -20.16
CA ASP A 452 -21.45 -7.94 -20.47
C ASP A 452 -21.14 -6.68 -21.29
N SER A 453 -20.10 -5.96 -20.90
CA SER A 453 -19.63 -4.72 -21.46
C SER A 453 -18.09 -4.69 -21.46
N GLY A 454 -17.48 -3.64 -22.00
CA GLY A 454 -16.04 -3.51 -22.00
C GLY A 454 -15.57 -2.13 -22.42
N PHE A 455 -14.38 -1.79 -21.93
CA PHE A 455 -13.62 -0.66 -22.41
C PHE A 455 -12.59 -1.13 -23.43
N TYR A 456 -12.85 -0.82 -24.69
CA TYR A 456 -11.96 -1.16 -25.80
C TYR A 456 -10.89 -0.10 -26.02
N HIS A 457 -9.70 -0.54 -26.40
CA HIS A 457 -8.62 0.34 -26.82
C HIS A 457 -7.83 -0.22 -28.00
N ARG A 458 -7.13 0.67 -28.70
CA ARG A 458 -6.38 0.35 -29.92
C ARG A 458 -7.25 -0.34 -30.97
N VAL A 459 -8.47 0.17 -31.11
CA VAL A 459 -9.54 -0.40 -31.93
C VAL A 459 -9.40 -0.03 -33.39
N GLU A 460 -9.74 -0.97 -34.30
CA GLU A 460 -10.05 -0.77 -35.70
C GLU A 460 -11.50 -1.18 -35.93
N GLU A 461 -12.25 -0.34 -36.65
CA GLU A 461 -13.64 -0.61 -36.99
C GLU A 461 -13.73 -1.64 -38.10
N LEU A 462 -14.70 -2.52 -38.00
CA LEU A 462 -15.03 -3.59 -38.97
C LEU A 462 -16.46 -3.41 -39.45
N GLY A 463 -16.73 -3.82 -40.66
CA GLY A 463 -18.08 -3.76 -41.26
C GLY A 463 -18.97 -4.98 -40.91
N ASP A 464 -18.76 -5.65 -39.80
CA ASP A 464 -19.50 -6.85 -39.41
C ASP A 464 -20.34 -6.65 -38.10
N ALA A 465 -21.00 -7.69 -37.64
CA ALA A 465 -21.88 -7.62 -36.46
C ALA A 465 -21.15 -7.38 -35.11
N ILE A 466 -19.84 -7.65 -35.05
CA ILE A 466 -19.00 -7.34 -33.89
C ILE A 466 -18.59 -5.88 -33.90
N GLY A 467 -18.32 -5.32 -35.09
CA GLY A 467 -18.04 -3.92 -35.32
C GLY A 467 -16.58 -3.51 -35.15
N VAL A 468 -15.79 -4.21 -34.34
CA VAL A 468 -14.41 -3.81 -34.03
C VAL A 468 -13.46 -5.01 -33.86
N SER A 469 -12.15 -4.73 -34.02
CA SER A 469 -11.06 -5.56 -33.52
C SER A 469 -10.18 -4.72 -32.58
N GLY A 470 -9.61 -5.32 -31.54
CA GLY A 470 -8.75 -4.61 -30.59
C GLY A 470 -8.75 -5.25 -29.22
N PHE A 471 -8.09 -4.59 -28.26
CA PHE A 471 -8.08 -5.03 -26.88
C PHE A 471 -9.31 -4.53 -26.14
N GLN A 472 -9.87 -5.37 -25.29
CA GLN A 472 -10.98 -5.07 -24.39
C GLN A 472 -10.53 -5.30 -22.95
N ALA A 473 -10.66 -4.29 -22.11
CA ALA A 473 -10.69 -4.45 -20.67
C ALA A 473 -12.13 -4.75 -20.25
N GLU A 474 -12.35 -5.91 -19.65
CA GLU A 474 -13.66 -6.49 -19.42
C GLU A 474 -14.44 -5.74 -18.34
N ILE A 475 -15.74 -5.50 -18.59
CA ILE A 475 -16.70 -4.89 -17.66
C ILE A 475 -17.90 -5.82 -17.54
N ASP A 476 -17.90 -6.68 -16.56
CA ASP A 476 -19.00 -7.60 -16.31
C ASP A 476 -19.21 -7.84 -14.81
N PRO A 477 -20.34 -8.46 -14.39
CA PRO A 477 -20.58 -8.84 -13.01
C PRO A 477 -19.99 -10.23 -12.66
N THR A 478 -19.14 -10.81 -13.51
CA THR A 478 -18.55 -12.13 -13.35
C THR A 478 -17.10 -12.06 -12.86
N PRO A 479 -16.41 -13.22 -12.65
CA PRO A 479 -14.99 -13.24 -12.34
C PRO A 479 -14.06 -12.76 -13.45
N GLU A 480 -14.55 -12.17 -14.49
CA GLU A 480 -13.75 -11.73 -15.65
C GLU A 480 -13.51 -10.22 -15.70
N VAL A 481 -14.15 -9.45 -14.80
CA VAL A 481 -14.01 -7.99 -14.70
C VAL A 481 -12.54 -7.55 -14.59
N GLY A 482 -12.13 -6.63 -15.48
CA GLY A 482 -10.77 -6.15 -15.56
C GLY A 482 -9.81 -7.10 -16.29
N GLY A 483 -10.26 -8.23 -16.79
CA GLY A 483 -9.48 -9.09 -17.68
C GLY A 483 -9.17 -8.42 -19.01
N LEU A 484 -8.18 -8.93 -19.73
CA LEU A 484 -7.78 -8.43 -21.03
C LEU A 484 -8.12 -9.45 -22.13
N TYR A 485 -9.01 -9.06 -23.02
CA TYR A 485 -9.46 -9.86 -24.17
C TYR A 485 -9.04 -9.18 -25.48
N GLU A 486 -8.65 -9.94 -26.50
CA GLU A 486 -8.35 -9.44 -27.83
C GLU A 486 -9.40 -9.90 -28.83
N THR A 487 -10.33 -8.98 -29.15
CA THR A 487 -11.42 -9.24 -30.09
C THR A 487 -10.90 -9.35 -31.51
N ARG A 488 -11.27 -10.40 -32.21
CA ARG A 488 -10.75 -10.77 -33.55
C ARG A 488 -9.23 -11.04 -33.56
N GLY A 489 -8.67 -11.34 -32.39
CA GLY A 489 -7.27 -11.73 -32.19
C GLY A 489 -7.16 -13.06 -31.43
N ARG A 490 -6.41 -13.05 -30.34
CA ARG A 490 -6.08 -14.23 -29.51
C ARG A 490 -7.23 -14.69 -28.60
N GLY A 491 -8.31 -13.92 -28.45
CA GLY A 491 -9.32 -14.14 -27.42
C GLY A 491 -8.81 -13.69 -26.05
N TRP A 492 -8.98 -14.50 -25.02
CA TRP A 492 -8.45 -14.21 -23.71
C TRP A 492 -6.91 -14.11 -23.72
N VAL A 493 -6.39 -12.92 -23.45
CA VAL A 493 -4.97 -12.64 -23.30
C VAL A 493 -4.55 -12.83 -21.85
N ILE A 494 -5.30 -12.25 -20.93
CA ILE A 494 -5.09 -12.38 -19.49
C ILE A 494 -6.46 -12.45 -18.81
N LYS A 495 -6.69 -13.52 -18.04
CA LYS A 495 -7.80 -13.60 -17.10
C LYS A 495 -7.33 -13.11 -15.73
N PRO A 496 -8.18 -12.35 -15.02
CA PRO A 496 -7.83 -11.91 -13.68
C PRO A 496 -7.72 -13.09 -12.71
N ASP A 497 -6.98 -12.89 -11.61
CA ASP A 497 -6.89 -13.89 -10.54
C ASP A 497 -8.26 -14.02 -9.83
N PRO A 498 -8.85 -15.22 -9.73
CA PRO A 498 -10.15 -15.42 -9.10
C PRO A 498 -10.22 -14.95 -7.64
N SER A 499 -9.11 -14.96 -6.89
CA SER A 499 -9.09 -14.55 -5.49
C SER A 499 -9.28 -13.04 -5.30
N MET A 500 -8.80 -12.23 -6.25
CA MET A 500 -8.96 -10.76 -6.21
C MET A 500 -10.36 -10.32 -6.65
N ILE A 501 -11.06 -11.15 -7.38
CA ILE A 501 -12.32 -10.82 -8.04
C ILE A 501 -13.53 -11.01 -7.15
N GLU A 502 -13.47 -11.87 -6.13
CA GLU A 502 -14.61 -12.11 -5.27
C GLU A 502 -15.08 -10.84 -4.55
N GLU A 503 -14.16 -9.96 -4.16
CA GLU A 503 -14.49 -8.65 -3.60
C GLU A 503 -15.12 -7.72 -4.66
N LEU A 504 -14.61 -7.70 -5.89
CA LEU A 504 -15.17 -6.89 -6.98
C LEU A 504 -16.56 -7.38 -7.42
N ARG A 505 -16.78 -8.70 -7.46
CA ARG A 505 -18.10 -9.32 -7.76
C ARG A 505 -19.18 -8.92 -6.76
N SER A 506 -18.85 -8.87 -5.47
CA SER A 506 -19.82 -8.50 -4.43
C SER A 506 -20.34 -7.07 -4.61
N ARG A 507 -19.70 -6.28 -5.47
CA ARG A 507 -20.00 -4.87 -5.74
C ARG A 507 -20.68 -4.62 -7.08
N CYS A 508 -21.22 -5.67 -7.70
CA CYS A 508 -22.07 -5.53 -8.90
C CYS A 508 -23.23 -4.57 -8.61
N GLY A 509 -23.45 -3.59 -9.50
CA GLY A 509 -24.42 -2.51 -9.32
C GLY A 509 -23.91 -1.30 -8.53
N GLU A 510 -22.69 -1.33 -7.98
CA GLU A 510 -22.03 -0.15 -7.45
C GLU A 510 -21.17 0.54 -8.52
N TRP A 511 -20.80 1.80 -8.24
CA TRP A 511 -19.83 2.51 -9.08
C TRP A 511 -18.43 2.02 -8.83
N LEU A 512 -17.79 1.49 -9.88
CA LEU A 512 -16.39 1.06 -9.91
C LEU A 512 -15.57 2.00 -10.79
N GLU A 513 -14.26 2.05 -10.54
CA GLU A 513 -13.29 2.76 -11.37
C GLU A 513 -12.38 1.75 -12.08
N MET A 514 -12.30 1.84 -13.40
CA MET A 514 -11.30 1.09 -14.18
C MET A 514 -10.25 2.07 -14.69
N ARG A 515 -8.99 1.64 -14.61
CA ARG A 515 -7.86 2.33 -15.19
C ARG A 515 -7.14 1.42 -16.17
N VAL A 516 -6.89 1.94 -17.36
CA VAL A 516 -6.13 1.25 -18.39
C VAL A 516 -4.94 2.12 -18.80
N ARG A 517 -3.74 1.56 -18.66
CA ARG A 517 -2.50 2.18 -19.14
C ARG A 517 -1.94 1.34 -20.27
N ALA A 518 -1.77 1.94 -21.44
CA ALA A 518 -1.24 1.28 -22.65
C ALA A 518 -0.06 2.10 -23.18
N VAL A 519 1.16 1.57 -23.05
CA VAL A 519 2.41 2.24 -23.46
C VAL A 519 3.28 1.26 -24.23
N GLY A 520 3.63 1.59 -25.46
CA GLY A 520 4.36 0.66 -26.32
C GLY A 520 3.65 -0.70 -26.36
N GLY A 521 4.31 -1.77 -25.96
CA GLY A 521 3.77 -3.13 -25.88
C GLY A 521 3.10 -3.49 -24.56
N ASP A 522 3.17 -2.61 -23.60
CA ASP A 522 2.68 -2.89 -22.25
C ASP A 522 1.25 -2.40 -22.08
N VAL A 523 0.42 -3.22 -21.46
CA VAL A 523 -0.96 -2.88 -21.11
C VAL A 523 -1.21 -3.31 -19.68
N ASP A 524 -1.60 -2.38 -18.81
CA ASP A 524 -2.01 -2.63 -17.45
C ASP A 524 -3.48 -2.25 -17.27
N VAL A 525 -4.24 -3.11 -16.62
CA VAL A 525 -5.64 -2.88 -16.24
C VAL A 525 -5.77 -2.97 -14.73
N PHE A 526 -6.46 -1.99 -14.15
CA PHE A 526 -6.79 -1.96 -12.73
C PHE A 526 -8.28 -1.71 -12.57
N VAL A 527 -8.91 -2.35 -11.61
CA VAL A 527 -10.29 -2.07 -11.19
C VAL A 527 -10.30 -1.74 -9.71
N ASP A 528 -10.79 -0.55 -9.37
CA ASP A 528 -10.76 0.01 -8.00
C ASP A 528 -9.38 -0.08 -7.32
N GLY A 529 -8.32 0.09 -8.14
CA GLY A 529 -6.93 0.05 -7.68
C GLY A 529 -6.33 -1.36 -7.61
N TYR A 530 -7.12 -2.42 -7.84
CA TYR A 530 -6.60 -3.78 -7.95
C TYR A 530 -6.02 -4.03 -9.34
N PRO A 531 -4.77 -4.51 -9.49
CA PRO A 531 -4.22 -4.91 -10.78
C PRO A 531 -4.91 -6.19 -11.25
N THR A 532 -5.71 -6.09 -12.29
CA THR A 532 -6.51 -7.22 -12.81
C THR A 532 -5.92 -7.87 -14.04
N ALA A 533 -5.15 -7.13 -14.85
CA ALA A 533 -4.40 -7.68 -15.97
C ALA A 533 -3.12 -6.87 -16.23
N SER A 534 -2.05 -7.58 -16.62
CA SER A 534 -0.77 -6.97 -16.98
C SER A 534 -0.13 -7.72 -18.14
N LEU A 535 -0.03 -7.08 -19.30
CA LEU A 535 0.58 -7.61 -20.53
C LEU A 535 1.88 -6.87 -20.78
N ARG A 536 2.96 -7.59 -21.16
CA ARG A 536 4.28 -7.02 -21.39
C ARG A 536 4.80 -7.35 -22.78
N ASP A 537 5.53 -6.39 -23.37
CA ASP A 537 6.24 -6.53 -24.66
C ASP A 537 5.38 -7.09 -25.79
N ASP A 538 4.07 -6.86 -25.78
CA ASP A 538 3.17 -7.35 -26.82
C ASP A 538 3.55 -6.77 -28.18
N SER A 539 3.56 -7.60 -29.23
CA SER A 539 3.88 -7.18 -30.60
C SER A 539 2.66 -6.67 -31.38
N GLY A 540 1.49 -6.66 -30.75
CA GLY A 540 0.23 -6.27 -31.40
C GLY A 540 0.10 -4.79 -31.72
N ARG A 541 -1.13 -4.37 -31.95
CA ARG A 541 -1.46 -3.00 -32.39
C ARG A 541 -1.08 -1.96 -31.32
N ARG A 542 -0.44 -0.88 -31.73
CA ARG A 542 0.04 0.21 -30.85
C ARG A 542 -0.86 1.44 -30.87
N ARG A 543 -1.76 1.57 -31.84
CA ARG A 543 -2.60 2.74 -32.04
C ARG A 543 -3.97 2.33 -32.55
N GLY A 544 -5.00 3.06 -32.18
CA GLY A 544 -6.37 2.89 -32.62
C GLY A 544 -7.34 3.72 -31.79
N ARG A 545 -8.63 3.51 -32.00
CA ARG A 545 -9.70 4.21 -31.30
C ARG A 545 -9.95 3.59 -29.93
N LEU A 546 -10.73 4.30 -29.12
CA LEU A 546 -11.34 3.77 -27.90
C LEU A 546 -12.82 3.47 -28.16
N ALA A 547 -13.39 2.50 -27.44
CA ALA A 547 -14.82 2.27 -27.50
C ALA A 547 -15.40 1.74 -26.18
N LEU A 548 -16.68 2.00 -25.96
CA LEU A 548 -17.52 1.38 -24.94
C LEU A 548 -18.45 0.38 -25.61
N GLN A 549 -18.68 -0.77 -24.98
CA GLN A 549 -19.42 -1.89 -25.59
C GLN A 549 -20.74 -2.17 -24.88
N LEU A 550 -21.72 -2.66 -25.65
CA LEU A 550 -22.87 -3.43 -25.22
C LEU A 550 -22.84 -4.77 -25.96
N HIS A 551 -22.73 -5.87 -25.24
CA HIS A 551 -22.57 -7.18 -25.86
C HIS A 551 -23.87 -7.66 -26.52
N ALA A 552 -23.78 -8.22 -27.72
CA ALA A 552 -24.91 -8.73 -28.50
C ALA A 552 -25.54 -9.98 -27.86
N ASN A 553 -26.79 -10.27 -28.22
CA ASN A 553 -27.53 -11.48 -27.84
C ASN A 553 -27.73 -11.66 -26.31
N MET A 554 -27.64 -10.61 -25.54
CA MET A 554 -27.95 -10.58 -24.10
C MET A 554 -28.54 -9.26 -23.68
N ASP A 555 -29.18 -9.26 -22.52
CA ASP A 555 -29.65 -8.00 -21.90
C ASP A 555 -28.45 -7.37 -21.18
N VAL A 556 -28.10 -6.11 -21.53
CA VAL A 556 -27.02 -5.35 -20.88
C VAL A 556 -27.55 -4.04 -20.35
N GLU A 557 -27.23 -3.77 -19.09
CA GLU A 557 -27.43 -2.49 -18.43
C GLU A 557 -26.13 -2.03 -17.79
N VAL A 558 -25.49 -1.06 -18.42
CA VAL A 558 -24.24 -0.45 -17.96
C VAL A 558 -24.34 1.07 -17.99
N ASP A 559 -23.75 1.71 -17.02
CA ASP A 559 -23.75 3.16 -16.85
C ASP A 559 -22.30 3.68 -16.75
N PHE A 560 -22.04 4.84 -17.34
CA PHE A 560 -20.76 5.54 -17.30
C PHE A 560 -20.99 7.00 -16.87
N ARG A 561 -20.15 7.53 -15.97
CA ARG A 561 -20.24 8.93 -15.53
C ARG A 561 -19.02 9.76 -15.83
N SER A 562 -17.89 9.13 -16.20
CA SER A 562 -16.64 9.79 -16.52
C SER A 562 -15.76 8.85 -17.32
N LEU A 563 -15.09 9.37 -18.34
CA LEU A 563 -13.96 8.75 -19.01
C LEU A 563 -12.94 9.83 -19.31
N ARG A 564 -11.83 9.81 -18.60
CA ARG A 564 -10.74 10.75 -18.79
C ARG A 564 -9.56 10.05 -19.41
N ILE A 565 -8.86 10.73 -20.30
CA ILE A 565 -7.66 10.23 -20.95
C ILE A 565 -6.54 11.25 -20.87
N ARG A 566 -5.31 10.78 -20.74
CA ARG A 566 -4.09 11.56 -21.02
C ARG A 566 -3.18 10.80 -21.97
N ARG A 567 -2.45 11.51 -22.81
CA ARG A 567 -1.38 10.95 -23.62
C ARG A 567 -0.13 10.76 -22.77
N ILE A 568 0.59 9.68 -23.01
CA ILE A 568 1.90 9.44 -22.41
C ILE A 568 2.93 9.70 -23.50
N GLU A 569 3.78 10.72 -23.32
CA GLU A 569 4.89 10.93 -24.23
C GLU A 569 5.96 9.87 -23.97
N PRO A 570 6.49 9.21 -25.03
CA PRO A 570 7.57 8.24 -24.86
C PRO A 570 8.79 8.97 -24.26
N LYS A 571 9.36 8.43 -23.18
CA LYS A 571 10.65 8.92 -22.67
C LYS A 571 11.68 8.77 -23.78
N ILE A 572 12.15 9.89 -24.33
CA ILE A 572 13.27 9.89 -25.27
C ILE A 572 14.51 9.54 -24.45
N HIS A 573 14.93 8.27 -24.48
CA HIS A 573 16.26 7.92 -24.02
C HIS A 573 17.27 8.55 -25.01
N PRO A 574 18.23 9.36 -24.53
CA PRO A 574 19.31 9.77 -25.41
C PRO A 574 20.02 8.53 -25.97
N PRO A 575 20.46 8.54 -27.23
CA PRO A 575 21.20 7.42 -27.79
C PRO A 575 22.39 7.10 -26.89
N LYS A 576 22.54 5.81 -26.56
CA LYS A 576 23.78 5.33 -25.91
C LYS A 576 24.92 5.59 -26.87
N GLU A 577 25.84 6.51 -26.49
CA GLU A 577 27.14 6.67 -27.14
C GLU A 577 28.06 5.48 -26.85
#